data_1b6ba3280c2b143ce628f70edb8527d7
#
_entry.id   1b6ba3280c2b143ce628f70edb8527d7
#
_cell.length_a   1.000
_cell.length_b   1.000
_cell.length_c   1.000
_cell.angle_alpha   90.00
_cell.angle_beta   90.00
_cell.angle_gamma   90.00
#
_symmetry.space_group_name_H-M   'P 1'
#
loop_
_entity.id
_entity.type
_entity.pdbx_description
1 polymer ?
#
loop_
_entity_poly.entity_id
_entity_poly.type
_entity_poly.pdbx_seq_one_letter_code
_entity_poly.pdbx_strand_id
1 'polypeptide(L)'
;DVDGAPKNGHHPYMFDFTVNLNNAFLPYQIAYVTDSLYAKGGKIQSIDLNTFNGNKDGDYIDFRYVYHFKAKFKKGVNILKHTYKYNISQDIAYNYHFDYILTAANRWANKRIDDFTLMIDMGAFQTASIEHTFFKSGKEWLLSGVGKITETAHKGPGDDTGLNATNFYVQQGLLLFQKKNFTPKGELHIYDWALWVHQNAGFPIDYPFTIDLPNFKYETEPKTEEEKRRLRNLPFARRGYIFKDKTLQAFYNKQDWYQPNPSYIPEVEHLSQKEKELINSLK
;
A
#
# COMPACT_ATOMS: atom_id res chain seq x y z
N ASP A 1 -20.30 -12.78 -1.51
CA ASP A 1 -20.79 -12.64 -2.90
C ASP A 1 -21.01 -11.18 -3.19
N VAL A 2 -20.29 -10.66 -4.14
CA VAL A 2 -20.56 -9.30 -4.65
C VAL A 2 -21.71 -9.47 -5.63
N ASP A 3 -22.87 -8.94 -5.29
CA ASP A 3 -24.01 -8.93 -6.21
C ASP A 3 -23.59 -8.32 -7.53
N GLY A 4 -23.63 -9.10 -8.60
CA GLY A 4 -23.22 -8.69 -9.92
C GLY A 4 -21.81 -9.08 -10.35
N ALA A 5 -21.07 -9.90 -9.57
CA ALA A 5 -19.81 -10.48 -10.04
C ALA A 5 -20.08 -11.36 -11.28
N PRO A 6 -19.31 -11.23 -12.38
CA PRO A 6 -19.52 -12.03 -13.57
C PRO A 6 -19.20 -13.50 -13.30
N LYS A 7 -20.02 -14.38 -13.84
CA LYS A 7 -19.86 -15.84 -13.72
C LYS A 7 -18.60 -16.39 -14.39
N ASN A 8 -17.92 -15.60 -15.19
CA ASN A 8 -16.72 -15.98 -15.96
C ASN A 8 -15.39 -15.70 -15.22
N GLY A 9 -15.42 -15.48 -13.91
CA GLY A 9 -14.22 -15.31 -13.11
C GLY A 9 -13.64 -13.89 -13.05
N HIS A 10 -14.22 -12.92 -13.74
CA HIS A 10 -13.88 -11.52 -13.58
C HIS A 10 -14.62 -10.97 -12.36
N HIS A 11 -13.89 -10.57 -11.32
CA HIS A 11 -14.46 -9.99 -10.11
C HIS A 11 -14.20 -8.50 -10.08
N PRO A 12 -15.15 -7.68 -9.57
CA PRO A 12 -14.84 -6.30 -9.25
C PRO A 12 -13.71 -6.25 -8.23
N TYR A 13 -12.77 -5.33 -8.43
CA TYR A 13 -11.65 -5.15 -7.49
C TYR A 13 -12.08 -4.62 -6.13
N MET A 14 -13.26 -4.00 -6.05
CA MET A 14 -13.82 -3.45 -4.81
C MET A 14 -14.88 -4.40 -4.23
N PHE A 15 -14.81 -4.61 -2.92
CA PHE A 15 -15.76 -5.40 -2.15
C PHE A 15 -16.36 -4.55 -1.03
N ASP A 16 -17.49 -5.00 -0.50
CA ASP A 16 -18.18 -4.34 0.63
C ASP A 16 -18.34 -2.83 0.41
N PHE A 17 -18.66 -2.43 -0.82
CA PHE A 17 -18.86 -1.03 -1.14
C PHE A 17 -20.12 -0.51 -0.44
N THR A 18 -19.98 0.58 0.29
CA THR A 18 -21.10 1.32 0.85
C THR A 18 -20.97 2.80 0.55
N VAL A 19 -22.08 3.47 0.38
CA VAL A 19 -22.12 4.92 0.24
C VAL A 19 -23.27 5.52 1.06
N ASN A 20 -22.95 6.59 1.80
CA ASN A 20 -23.89 7.28 2.68
C ASN A 20 -23.79 8.79 2.45
N LEU A 21 -24.92 9.45 2.43
CA LEU A 21 -25.02 10.91 2.45
C LEU A 21 -25.70 11.34 3.76
N ASN A 22 -25.02 12.13 4.58
CA ASN A 22 -25.50 12.60 5.86
C ASN A 22 -26.05 11.45 6.74
N ASN A 23 -25.29 10.34 6.79
CA ASN A 23 -25.59 9.09 7.50
C ASN A 23 -26.76 8.26 6.92
N ALA A 24 -27.36 8.66 5.81
CA ALA A 24 -28.35 7.86 5.11
C ALA A 24 -27.70 7.04 4.00
N PHE A 25 -27.98 5.74 3.95
CA PHE A 25 -27.51 4.85 2.88
C PHE A 25 -28.05 5.33 1.52
N LEU A 26 -27.17 5.34 0.52
CA LEU A 26 -27.56 5.59 -0.87
C LEU A 26 -27.47 4.28 -1.67
N PRO A 27 -28.55 3.88 -2.35
CA PRO A 27 -28.48 2.75 -3.26
C PRO A 27 -27.54 3.08 -4.42
N TYR A 28 -26.77 2.10 -4.85
CA TYR A 28 -25.85 2.21 -5.97
C TYR A 28 -26.06 1.06 -6.97
N GLN A 29 -25.52 1.24 -8.17
CA GLN A 29 -25.48 0.23 -9.20
C GLN A 29 -24.04 0.04 -9.65
N ILE A 30 -23.72 -1.17 -10.08
CA ILE A 30 -22.41 -1.52 -10.65
C ILE A 30 -22.61 -1.60 -12.18
N ALA A 31 -21.75 -0.94 -12.92
CA ALA A 31 -21.74 -1.00 -14.38
C ALA A 31 -20.34 -1.35 -14.88
N TYR A 32 -20.28 -2.03 -16.00
CA TYR A 32 -19.06 -2.18 -16.80
C TYR A 32 -18.95 -1.02 -17.78
N VAL A 33 -17.75 -0.48 -17.91
CA VAL A 33 -17.47 0.58 -18.86
C VAL A 33 -16.20 0.23 -19.62
N THR A 34 -16.29 0.21 -20.93
CA THR A 34 -15.11 0.10 -21.80
C THR A 34 -14.47 1.48 -22.00
N ASP A 35 -13.18 1.53 -22.28
CA ASP A 35 -12.51 2.80 -22.57
C ASP A 35 -13.10 3.54 -23.77
N SER A 36 -13.61 2.82 -24.75
CA SER A 36 -14.30 3.41 -25.91
C SER A 36 -15.61 4.15 -25.53
N LEU A 37 -16.31 3.70 -24.51
CA LEU A 37 -17.50 4.36 -23.96
C LEU A 37 -17.11 5.64 -23.20
N TYR A 38 -15.99 5.61 -22.46
CA TYR A 38 -15.46 6.79 -21.77
C TYR A 38 -14.99 7.87 -22.75
N ALA A 39 -14.24 7.48 -23.76
CA ALA A 39 -13.71 8.40 -24.77
C ALA A 39 -14.81 9.13 -25.55
N LYS A 40 -15.99 8.51 -25.73
CA LYS A 40 -17.14 9.10 -26.44
C LYS A 40 -18.08 9.91 -25.54
N GLY A 41 -17.78 10.05 -24.25
CA GLY A 41 -18.67 10.75 -23.31
C GLY A 41 -20.01 10.07 -23.14
N GLY A 42 -20.10 8.78 -23.39
CA GLY A 42 -21.33 7.98 -23.32
C GLY A 42 -21.90 7.96 -21.89
N LYS A 43 -23.22 7.87 -21.79
CA LYS A 43 -23.91 7.66 -20.52
C LYS A 43 -23.58 6.26 -20.03
N ILE A 44 -23.15 6.15 -18.76
CA ILE A 44 -22.99 4.87 -18.09
C ILE A 44 -24.37 4.19 -18.05
N GLN A 45 -24.48 3.04 -18.70
CA GLN A 45 -25.66 2.20 -18.64
C GLN A 45 -25.34 1.01 -17.74
N SER A 46 -26.29 0.59 -16.92
CA SER A 46 -26.17 -0.67 -16.22
C SER A 46 -26.07 -1.80 -17.23
N ILE A 47 -25.03 -2.60 -17.14
CA ILE A 47 -24.83 -3.76 -18.00
C ILE A 47 -25.19 -5.00 -17.19
N ASP A 48 -26.02 -5.88 -17.76
CA ASP A 48 -26.26 -7.18 -17.16
C ASP A 48 -24.97 -8.03 -17.24
N LEU A 49 -24.32 -8.18 -16.11
CA LEU A 49 -23.06 -8.91 -15.97
C LEU A 49 -23.20 -10.40 -16.38
N ASN A 50 -24.41 -10.94 -16.34
CA ASN A 50 -24.66 -12.34 -16.71
C ASN A 50 -24.64 -12.55 -18.23
N THR A 51 -24.91 -11.52 -19.02
CA THR A 51 -24.92 -11.58 -20.50
C THR A 51 -23.64 -11.09 -21.13
N PHE A 52 -22.70 -10.59 -20.33
CA PHE A 52 -21.44 -10.07 -20.82
C PHE A 52 -20.50 -11.20 -21.26
N ASN A 53 -20.16 -11.27 -22.55
CA ASN A 53 -19.36 -12.33 -23.16
C ASN A 53 -17.88 -11.97 -23.39
N GLY A 54 -17.43 -10.80 -22.98
CA GLY A 54 -16.07 -10.34 -23.28
C GLY A 54 -15.84 -10.03 -24.77
N ASN A 55 -14.60 -9.70 -25.13
CA ASN A 55 -14.21 -9.57 -26.52
C ASN A 55 -13.87 -10.95 -27.10
N LYS A 56 -14.50 -11.32 -28.20
CA LYS A 56 -14.27 -12.60 -28.85
C LYS A 56 -12.94 -12.72 -29.60
N ASP A 57 -12.29 -11.59 -29.84
CA ASP A 57 -11.07 -11.51 -30.66
C ASP A 57 -9.77 -11.62 -29.86
N GLY A 58 -9.84 -11.90 -28.56
CA GLY A 58 -8.67 -12.10 -27.72
C GLY A 58 -7.90 -10.82 -27.36
N ASP A 59 -8.36 -9.66 -27.80
CA ASP A 59 -7.79 -8.38 -27.38
C ASP A 59 -8.05 -8.14 -25.91
N TYR A 60 -7.05 -7.64 -25.23
CA TYR A 60 -7.14 -7.27 -23.82
C TYR A 60 -8.10 -6.09 -23.71
N ILE A 61 -9.32 -6.31 -23.22
CA ILE A 61 -10.25 -5.23 -22.94
C ILE A 61 -10.12 -4.90 -21.47
N ASP A 62 -9.69 -3.69 -21.20
CA ASP A 62 -9.65 -3.13 -19.85
C ASP A 62 -11.09 -2.82 -19.41
N PHE A 63 -11.66 -3.74 -18.61
CA PHE A 63 -12.97 -3.55 -18.02
C PHE A 63 -12.84 -2.82 -16.71
N ARG A 64 -13.53 -1.69 -16.63
CA ARG A 64 -13.66 -0.93 -15.40
C ARG A 64 -15.04 -1.15 -14.80
N TYR A 65 -15.04 -1.51 -13.55
CA TYR A 65 -16.24 -1.55 -12.75
C TYR A 65 -16.52 -0.16 -12.21
N VAL A 66 -17.70 0.37 -12.49
CA VAL A 66 -18.12 1.69 -12.02
C VAL A 66 -19.27 1.53 -11.04
N TYR A 67 -19.04 1.94 -9.81
CA TYR A 67 -20.06 2.05 -8.78
C TYR A 67 -20.68 3.44 -8.89
N HIS A 68 -21.92 3.55 -9.33
CA HIS A 68 -22.59 4.83 -9.50
C HIS A 68 -23.85 4.95 -8.65
N PHE A 69 -24.07 6.13 -8.14
CA PHE A 69 -25.21 6.45 -7.29
C PHE A 69 -25.71 7.86 -7.58
N LYS A 70 -26.96 8.15 -7.16
CA LYS A 70 -27.54 9.49 -7.23
C LYS A 70 -27.63 10.07 -5.83
N ALA A 71 -27.16 11.31 -5.66
CA ALA A 71 -27.19 12.03 -4.40
C ALA A 71 -27.93 13.38 -4.55
N LYS A 72 -28.80 13.70 -3.59
CA LYS A 72 -29.44 15.01 -3.49
C LYS A 72 -28.82 15.75 -2.30
N PHE A 73 -28.02 16.76 -2.60
CA PHE A 73 -27.40 17.59 -1.57
C PHE A 73 -28.41 18.64 -1.03
N LYS A 74 -28.31 18.90 0.27
CA LYS A 74 -29.05 19.96 0.97
C LYS A 74 -28.24 21.25 0.96
N LYS A 75 -28.88 22.38 1.20
CA LYS A 75 -28.17 23.63 1.46
C LYS A 75 -27.30 23.49 2.73
N GLY A 76 -26.08 23.95 2.69
CA GLY A 76 -25.12 23.87 3.80
C GLY A 76 -24.20 22.67 3.67
N VAL A 77 -23.69 22.17 4.81
CA VAL A 77 -22.72 21.08 4.86
C VAL A 77 -23.39 19.76 4.53
N ASN A 78 -22.75 19.01 3.63
CA ASN A 78 -23.13 17.64 3.31
C ASN A 78 -21.89 16.73 3.50
N ILE A 79 -22.10 15.59 4.12
CA ILE A 79 -21.06 14.56 4.35
C ILE A 79 -21.39 13.37 3.45
N LEU A 80 -20.59 13.18 2.41
CA LEU A 80 -20.62 11.99 1.57
C LEU A 80 -19.50 11.06 2.05
N LYS A 81 -19.88 9.87 2.50
CA LYS A 81 -18.94 8.84 2.93
C LYS A 81 -19.14 7.59 2.10
N HIS A 82 -18.07 7.07 1.52
CA HIS A 82 -18.06 5.73 0.93
C HIS A 82 -16.94 4.90 1.54
N THR A 83 -17.16 3.61 1.63
CA THR A 83 -16.18 2.63 2.08
C THR A 83 -16.18 1.44 1.15
N TYR A 84 -15.04 0.81 0.98
CA TYR A 84 -14.89 -0.41 0.20
C TYR A 84 -13.65 -1.15 0.65
N LYS A 85 -13.61 -2.44 0.36
CA LYS A 85 -12.42 -3.26 0.43
C LYS A 85 -11.85 -3.42 -0.98
N TYR A 86 -10.56 -3.53 -1.05
CA TYR A 86 -9.82 -3.64 -2.30
C TYR A 86 -8.73 -4.71 -2.13
N ASN A 87 -8.62 -5.61 -3.09
CA ASN A 87 -7.51 -6.56 -3.11
C ASN A 87 -6.27 -5.83 -3.61
N ILE A 88 -5.27 -5.77 -2.76
CA ILE A 88 -3.96 -5.25 -3.15
C ILE A 88 -3.38 -6.13 -4.25
N SER A 89 -2.85 -5.51 -5.28
CA SER A 89 -2.15 -6.20 -6.35
C SER A 89 -0.77 -6.67 -5.88
N GLN A 90 -0.37 -7.84 -6.34
CA GLN A 90 0.94 -8.44 -6.10
C GLN A 90 1.47 -8.95 -7.44
N ASP A 91 2.78 -8.90 -7.61
CA ASP A 91 3.43 -9.46 -8.79
C ASP A 91 4.85 -9.93 -8.44
N ILE A 92 5.63 -10.29 -9.46
CA ILE A 92 6.98 -10.81 -9.28
C ILE A 92 7.94 -9.77 -8.69
N ALA A 93 7.72 -8.48 -8.94
CA ALA A 93 8.60 -7.41 -8.48
C ALA A 93 8.12 -6.76 -7.16
N TYR A 94 6.84 -6.86 -6.88
CA TYR A 94 6.23 -6.18 -5.73
C TYR A 94 5.60 -7.18 -4.76
N ASN A 95 5.91 -7.04 -3.47
CA ASN A 95 5.15 -7.69 -2.41
C ASN A 95 3.70 -7.21 -2.41
N TYR A 96 3.52 -5.92 -2.69
CA TYR A 96 2.23 -5.31 -2.96
C TYR A 96 2.38 -3.99 -3.70
N HIS A 97 1.37 -3.60 -4.44
CA HIS A 97 1.19 -2.23 -4.92
C HIS A 97 -0.28 -1.81 -4.85
N PHE A 98 -0.50 -0.54 -4.62
CA PHE A 98 -1.80 0.08 -4.49
C PHE A 98 -1.80 1.43 -5.19
N ASP A 99 -2.78 1.65 -6.04
CA ASP A 99 -2.95 2.89 -6.78
C ASP A 99 -4.28 3.57 -6.40
N TYR A 100 -4.27 4.90 -6.28
CA TYR A 100 -5.48 5.66 -6.03
C TYR A 100 -5.49 6.97 -6.82
N ILE A 101 -6.62 7.22 -7.51
CA ILE A 101 -6.79 8.39 -8.38
C ILE A 101 -7.09 9.64 -7.54
N LEU A 102 -6.12 10.53 -7.43
CA LEU A 102 -6.27 11.83 -6.77
C LEU A 102 -6.70 12.93 -7.74
N THR A 103 -6.27 12.86 -8.99
CA THR A 103 -6.51 13.91 -10.01
C THR A 103 -7.99 14.05 -10.40
N ALA A 104 -8.85 13.11 -10.01
CA ALA A 104 -10.30 13.25 -10.16
C ALA A 104 -10.83 14.57 -9.55
N ALA A 105 -10.19 15.06 -8.48
CA ALA A 105 -10.54 16.34 -7.86
C ALA A 105 -10.35 17.56 -8.78
N ASN A 106 -9.48 17.46 -9.78
CA ASN A 106 -9.24 18.53 -10.75
C ASN A 106 -10.44 18.76 -11.69
N ARG A 107 -11.41 17.84 -11.69
CA ARG A 107 -12.68 17.94 -12.43
C ARG A 107 -13.79 18.62 -11.64
N TRP A 108 -13.57 18.91 -10.35
CA TRP A 108 -14.52 19.64 -9.53
C TRP A 108 -14.61 21.12 -9.98
N ALA A 109 -15.70 21.79 -9.63
CA ALA A 109 -15.92 23.18 -10.07
C ALA A 109 -14.81 24.15 -9.67
N ASN A 110 -14.23 23.97 -8.47
CA ASN A 110 -13.09 24.73 -7.97
C ASN A 110 -11.71 24.12 -8.34
N LYS A 111 -11.69 22.97 -9.01
CA LYS A 111 -10.49 22.24 -9.47
C LYS A 111 -9.48 21.93 -8.35
N ARG A 112 -9.93 21.78 -7.11
CA ARG A 112 -9.09 21.52 -5.95
C ARG A 112 -9.88 20.94 -4.79
N ILE A 113 -9.14 20.39 -3.82
CA ILE A 113 -9.66 20.03 -2.50
C ILE A 113 -9.21 21.13 -1.53
N ASP A 114 -10.16 21.84 -0.91
CA ASP A 114 -9.84 22.97 -0.04
C ASP A 114 -9.10 22.53 1.22
N ASP A 115 -9.43 21.35 1.76
CA ASP A 115 -8.78 20.73 2.92
C ASP A 115 -8.64 19.23 2.70
N PHE A 116 -7.44 18.80 2.34
CA PHE A 116 -7.13 17.41 2.04
C PHE A 116 -6.38 16.76 3.19
N THR A 117 -6.86 15.62 3.63
CA THR A 117 -6.18 14.76 4.59
C THR A 117 -6.18 13.32 4.06
N LEU A 118 -5.00 12.76 3.89
CA LEU A 118 -4.77 11.35 3.58
C LEU A 118 -4.13 10.68 4.79
N MET A 119 -4.75 9.62 5.27
CA MET A 119 -4.24 8.77 6.33
C MET A 119 -4.04 7.36 5.79
N ILE A 120 -2.86 6.80 6.01
CA ILE A 120 -2.52 5.44 5.59
C ILE A 120 -2.13 4.65 6.84
N ASP A 121 -2.92 3.66 7.18
CA ASP A 121 -2.62 2.68 8.22
C ASP A 121 -2.28 1.34 7.55
N MET A 122 -1.03 0.95 7.65
CA MET A 122 -0.51 -0.30 7.07
C MET A 122 -0.41 -1.42 8.11
N GLY A 123 -0.75 -1.13 9.37
CA GLY A 123 -0.46 -2.01 10.48
C GLY A 123 0.98 -1.86 10.99
N ALA A 124 1.39 -2.78 11.87
CA ALA A 124 2.71 -2.76 12.48
C ALA A 124 3.76 -3.45 11.60
N PHE A 125 4.99 -2.96 11.69
CA PHE A 125 6.15 -3.52 11.00
C PHE A 125 5.97 -3.62 9.48
N GLN A 126 5.55 -2.52 8.87
CA GLN A 126 5.35 -2.43 7.42
C GLN A 126 6.30 -1.42 6.80
N THR A 127 6.61 -1.68 5.53
CA THR A 127 7.31 -0.73 4.67
C THR A 127 6.43 -0.32 3.52
N ALA A 128 6.63 0.89 3.03
CA ALA A 128 6.06 1.36 1.79
C ALA A 128 6.98 2.36 1.12
N SER A 129 6.98 2.35 -0.19
CA SER A 129 7.50 3.43 -1.01
C SER A 129 6.34 4.18 -1.63
N ILE A 130 6.36 5.51 -1.59
CA ILE A 130 5.34 6.36 -2.21
C ILE A 130 6.03 7.30 -3.19
N GLU A 131 5.62 7.25 -4.46
CA GLU A 131 6.20 8.07 -5.53
C GLU A 131 5.87 9.56 -5.38
N HIS A 132 6.83 10.41 -5.79
CA HIS A 132 6.69 11.88 -5.76
C HIS A 132 5.81 12.41 -6.89
N THR A 133 4.60 11.91 -7.03
CA THR A 133 3.64 12.31 -8.07
C THR A 133 2.85 13.56 -7.68
N PHE A 134 2.46 13.68 -6.40
CA PHE A 134 1.63 14.77 -5.87
C PHE A 134 2.29 15.53 -4.70
N PHE A 135 3.39 15.06 -4.19
CA PHE A 135 4.21 15.70 -3.15
C PHE A 135 5.69 15.73 -3.59
N LYS A 136 6.56 16.40 -2.84
CA LYS A 136 7.94 16.63 -3.25
C LYS A 136 8.97 15.89 -2.39
N SER A 137 8.64 15.62 -1.14
CA SER A 137 9.53 14.95 -0.21
C SER A 137 8.79 14.40 1.00
N GLY A 138 9.41 13.46 1.71
CA GLY A 138 8.90 12.89 2.95
C GLY A 138 8.68 13.89 4.07
N LYS A 139 9.24 15.10 3.98
CA LYS A 139 8.98 16.19 4.93
C LYS A 139 7.55 16.71 4.89
N GLU A 140 6.81 16.43 3.83
CA GLU A 140 5.39 16.76 3.72
C GLU A 140 4.49 15.74 4.43
N TRP A 141 5.07 14.63 4.89
CA TRP A 141 4.40 13.57 5.62
C TRP A 141 4.73 13.60 7.11
N LEU A 142 3.77 13.23 7.92
CA LEU A 142 3.94 12.97 9.34
C LEU A 142 3.74 11.47 9.59
N LEU A 143 4.71 10.82 10.22
CA LEU A 143 4.52 9.52 10.83
C LEU A 143 4.01 9.73 12.26
N SER A 144 2.73 9.45 12.46
CA SER A 144 2.10 9.48 13.78
C SER A 144 2.32 8.13 14.46
N GLY A 145 3.45 7.95 15.13
CA GLY A 145 3.86 6.69 15.73
C GLY A 145 5.37 6.53 15.78
N VAL A 146 5.84 5.30 15.61
CA VAL A 146 7.26 4.95 15.62
C VAL A 146 7.66 4.38 14.26
N GLY A 147 8.76 4.88 13.74
CA GLY A 147 9.32 4.44 12.45
C GLY A 147 10.27 5.47 11.88
N LYS A 148 10.53 5.36 10.60
CA LYS A 148 11.51 6.20 9.92
C LYS A 148 11.02 6.56 8.51
N ILE A 149 11.29 7.78 8.11
CA ILE A 149 11.03 8.27 6.76
C ILE A 149 12.39 8.58 6.12
N THR A 150 12.64 8.02 4.95
CA THR A 150 13.89 8.25 4.22
C THR A 150 13.61 8.62 2.76
N GLU A 151 14.46 9.49 2.23
CA GLU A 151 14.47 9.80 0.80
C GLU A 151 15.47 8.88 0.13
N THR A 152 14.99 7.95 -0.63
CA THR A 152 15.88 7.10 -1.41
C THR A 152 15.50 7.22 -2.88
N ALA A 153 16.45 7.53 -3.72
CA ALA A 153 16.32 7.36 -5.16
C ALA A 153 16.32 5.84 -5.42
N HIS A 154 15.17 5.21 -5.27
CA HIS A 154 15.05 3.77 -5.49
C HIS A 154 14.81 3.55 -6.98
N LYS A 155 15.86 3.16 -7.66
CA LYS A 155 15.75 2.58 -9.00
C LYS A 155 15.74 1.07 -8.81
N GLY A 156 14.54 0.49 -8.69
CA GLY A 156 14.39 -0.96 -8.78
C GLY A 156 14.68 -1.44 -10.22
N PRO A 157 14.91 -2.74 -10.42
CA PRO A 157 15.00 -3.31 -11.74
C PRO A 157 13.70 -3.04 -12.51
N GLY A 158 13.77 -2.31 -13.63
CA GLY A 158 12.61 -1.96 -14.46
C GLY A 158 11.89 -0.67 -14.06
N ASP A 159 12.44 0.13 -13.13
CA ASP A 159 11.92 1.46 -12.85
C ASP A 159 12.38 2.44 -13.94
N ASP A 160 11.64 2.48 -15.02
CA ASP A 160 11.81 3.44 -16.11
C ASP A 160 11.09 4.77 -15.87
N THR A 161 10.34 4.89 -14.76
CA THR A 161 9.52 6.07 -14.49
C THR A 161 10.38 7.29 -14.17
N GLY A 162 11.61 7.07 -13.68
CA GLY A 162 12.51 8.13 -13.26
C GLY A 162 11.99 8.97 -12.08
N LEU A 163 10.89 8.56 -11.47
CA LEU A 163 10.30 9.24 -10.32
C LEU A 163 11.07 8.89 -9.05
N ASN A 164 11.27 9.89 -8.21
CA ASN A 164 11.78 9.67 -6.87
C ASN A 164 10.65 9.15 -5.98
N ALA A 165 11.00 8.39 -4.96
CA ALA A 165 10.06 7.92 -3.95
C ALA A 165 10.57 8.23 -2.55
N THR A 166 9.64 8.37 -1.61
CA THR A 166 9.91 8.40 -0.19
C THR A 166 9.61 7.02 0.40
N ASN A 167 10.56 6.48 1.16
CA ASN A 167 10.39 5.21 1.86
C ASN A 167 9.96 5.43 3.29
N PHE A 168 8.96 4.68 3.69
CA PHE A 168 8.36 4.69 5.02
C PHE A 168 8.59 3.33 5.68
N TYR A 169 9.23 3.34 6.83
CA TYR A 169 9.43 2.17 7.69
C TYR A 169 8.58 2.37 8.93
N VAL A 170 7.43 1.71 8.99
CA VAL A 170 6.45 1.90 10.05
C VAL A 170 6.53 0.75 11.04
N GLN A 171 7.07 1.00 12.22
CA GLN A 171 7.05 0.05 13.32
C GLN A 171 5.64 -0.04 13.92
N GLN A 172 5.03 1.11 14.15
CA GLN A 172 3.63 1.25 14.57
C GLN A 172 3.12 2.66 14.28
N GLY A 173 1.82 2.79 14.04
CA GLY A 173 1.20 4.09 13.79
C GLY A 173 0.73 4.23 12.35
N LEU A 174 0.53 5.46 11.91
CA LEU A 174 -0.01 5.77 10.59
C LEU A 174 0.76 6.91 9.92
N LEU A 175 0.68 6.95 8.60
CA LEU A 175 1.19 8.04 7.79
C LEU A 175 0.07 9.05 7.56
N LEU A 176 0.42 10.33 7.67
CA LEU A 176 -0.49 11.44 7.49
C LEU A 176 0.09 12.43 6.49
N PHE A 177 -0.68 12.75 5.46
CA PHE A 177 -0.41 13.84 4.53
C PHE A 177 -1.55 14.83 4.55
N GLN A 178 -1.25 16.11 4.76
CA GLN A 178 -2.26 17.18 4.83
C GLN A 178 -1.89 18.33 3.93
N LYS A 179 -2.88 18.83 3.18
CA LYS A 179 -2.67 19.97 2.28
C LYS A 179 -3.93 20.84 2.19
N LYS A 180 -3.75 22.14 2.36
CA LYS A 180 -4.78 23.13 2.04
C LYS A 180 -4.72 23.51 0.57
N ASN A 181 -5.87 23.76 -0.04
CA ASN A 181 -6.01 24.14 -1.45
C ASN A 181 -5.26 23.17 -2.38
N PHE A 182 -5.44 21.88 -2.13
CA PHE A 182 -4.73 20.82 -2.80
C PHE A 182 -5.23 20.60 -4.23
N THR A 183 -4.33 20.79 -5.20
CA THR A 183 -4.55 20.43 -6.61
C THR A 183 -3.55 19.34 -6.96
N PRO A 184 -3.95 18.06 -6.94
CA PRO A 184 -3.05 16.95 -7.21
C PRO A 184 -2.53 17.02 -8.64
N LYS A 185 -1.22 16.80 -8.81
CA LYS A 185 -0.57 16.77 -10.12
C LYS A 185 -0.36 15.34 -10.64
N GLY A 186 -0.52 14.37 -9.78
CA GLY A 186 -0.38 12.94 -10.08
C GLY A 186 -1.17 12.10 -9.08
N GLU A 187 -1.10 10.81 -9.26
CA GLU A 187 -1.86 9.82 -8.53
C GLU A 187 -1.08 9.31 -7.32
N LEU A 188 -1.75 8.66 -6.38
CA LEU A 188 -1.10 7.96 -5.28
C LEU A 188 -0.66 6.60 -5.77
N HIS A 189 0.65 6.34 -5.72
CA HIS A 189 1.25 5.04 -5.97
C HIS A 189 2.02 4.61 -4.73
N ILE A 190 1.58 3.51 -4.12
CA ILE A 190 2.20 2.90 -2.93
C ILE A 190 2.65 1.51 -3.33
N TYR A 191 3.89 1.17 -3.01
CA TYR A 191 4.41 -0.17 -3.26
C TYR A 191 5.46 -0.60 -2.24
N ASP A 192 5.68 -1.89 -2.15
CA ASP A 192 6.82 -2.50 -1.47
C ASP A 192 7.46 -3.51 -2.42
N TRP A 193 8.78 -3.41 -2.58
CA TRP A 193 9.53 -4.29 -3.47
C TRP A 193 9.58 -5.72 -2.91
N ALA A 194 9.50 -6.70 -3.80
CA ALA A 194 9.74 -8.09 -3.43
C ALA A 194 11.16 -8.28 -2.88
N LEU A 195 11.33 -9.24 -1.98
CA LEU A 195 12.60 -9.47 -1.30
C LEU A 195 13.76 -9.72 -2.27
N TRP A 196 13.55 -10.46 -3.35
CA TRP A 196 14.58 -10.75 -4.34
C TRP A 196 15.07 -9.48 -5.07
N VAL A 197 14.20 -8.48 -5.24
CA VAL A 197 14.58 -7.18 -5.80
C VAL A 197 15.55 -6.46 -4.88
N HIS A 198 15.25 -6.45 -3.58
CA HIS A 198 16.16 -5.90 -2.58
C HIS A 198 17.51 -6.63 -2.56
N GLN A 199 17.50 -7.96 -2.63
CA GLN A 199 18.72 -8.76 -2.66
C GLN A 199 19.59 -8.47 -3.86
N ASN A 200 19.02 -8.37 -5.06
CA ASN A 200 19.73 -8.02 -6.29
C ASN A 200 20.31 -6.61 -6.27
N ALA A 201 19.67 -5.69 -5.55
CA ALA A 201 20.18 -4.35 -5.33
C ALA A 201 21.25 -4.25 -4.23
N GLY A 202 21.66 -5.39 -3.64
CA GLY A 202 22.68 -5.48 -2.60
C GLY A 202 22.18 -5.21 -1.18
N PHE A 203 20.85 -5.17 -0.99
CA PHE A 203 20.27 -5.07 0.35
C PHE A 203 20.47 -6.36 1.14
N PRO A 204 20.62 -6.29 2.47
CA PRO A 204 20.77 -7.48 3.27
C PRO A 204 19.54 -8.38 3.23
N ILE A 205 19.75 -9.69 3.35
CA ILE A 205 18.70 -10.73 3.36
C ILE A 205 17.68 -10.54 4.49
N ASP A 206 18.04 -9.81 5.50
CA ASP A 206 17.32 -9.62 6.75
C ASP A 206 16.45 -8.35 6.71
N TYR A 207 15.58 -8.28 5.73
CA TYR A 207 14.58 -7.23 5.63
C TYR A 207 13.41 -7.53 6.59
N PRO A 208 13.24 -6.78 7.69
CA PRO A 208 12.43 -7.23 8.82
C PRO A 208 10.92 -7.14 8.61
N PHE A 209 10.51 -6.31 7.68
CA PHE A 209 9.10 -5.95 7.55
C PHE A 209 8.30 -6.98 6.76
N THR A 210 8.98 -7.92 6.11
CA THR A 210 8.35 -8.99 5.35
C THR A 210 8.05 -10.24 6.17
N ILE A 211 8.51 -10.34 7.42
CA ILE A 211 8.30 -11.53 8.27
C ILE A 211 6.83 -11.90 8.42
N ASP A 212 5.95 -10.91 8.47
CA ASP A 212 4.51 -11.10 8.70
C ASP A 212 3.71 -11.30 7.40
N LEU A 213 4.34 -11.18 6.22
CA LEU A 213 3.66 -11.40 4.95
C LEU A 213 3.19 -12.86 4.80
N PRO A 214 2.00 -13.08 4.24
CA PRO A 214 1.55 -14.42 3.87
C PRO A 214 2.56 -15.07 2.93
N ASN A 215 2.88 -16.35 3.19
CA ASN A 215 3.80 -17.14 2.35
C ASN A 215 5.23 -16.58 2.25
N PHE A 216 5.65 -15.72 3.19
CA PHE A 216 7.01 -15.26 3.23
C PHE A 216 7.99 -16.44 3.38
N LYS A 217 8.90 -16.56 2.44
CA LYS A 217 10.05 -17.46 2.50
C LYS A 217 11.29 -16.64 2.17
N TYR A 218 12.37 -16.87 2.92
CA TYR A 218 13.66 -16.35 2.49
C TYR A 218 14.05 -17.04 1.18
N GLU A 219 14.24 -16.28 0.13
CA GLU A 219 14.68 -16.82 -1.17
C GLU A 219 16.11 -17.34 -1.11
N THR A 220 16.88 -16.83 -0.15
CA THR A 220 18.22 -17.33 0.13
C THR A 220 18.31 -17.76 1.58
N GLU A 221 18.65 -19.04 1.79
CA GLU A 221 18.98 -19.53 3.13
C GLU A 221 20.26 -18.86 3.64
N PRO A 222 20.33 -18.51 4.94
CA PRO A 222 21.54 -17.97 5.51
C PRO A 222 22.66 -19.02 5.44
N LYS A 223 23.79 -18.64 4.84
CA LYS A 223 24.92 -19.53 4.57
C LYS A 223 25.94 -19.59 5.71
N THR A 224 25.97 -18.56 6.54
CA THR A 224 26.95 -18.41 7.61
C THR A 224 26.29 -18.33 8.97
N GLU A 225 27.02 -18.69 10.03
CA GLU A 225 26.52 -18.54 11.40
C GLU A 225 26.30 -17.08 11.77
N GLU A 226 27.01 -16.16 11.15
CA GLU A 226 26.79 -14.73 11.35
C GLU A 226 25.46 -14.27 10.76
N GLU A 227 25.13 -14.71 9.54
CA GLU A 227 23.83 -14.44 8.91
C GLU A 227 22.68 -15.04 9.74
N LYS A 228 22.80 -16.29 10.17
CA LYS A 228 21.82 -16.91 11.08
C LYS A 228 21.65 -16.12 12.37
N ARG A 229 22.78 -15.66 12.94
CA ARG A 229 22.75 -14.84 14.15
C ARG A 229 22.03 -13.53 13.94
N ARG A 230 22.26 -12.84 12.82
CA ARG A 230 21.53 -11.63 12.45
C ARG A 230 20.03 -11.92 12.36
N LEU A 231 19.65 -12.90 11.57
CA LEU A 231 18.25 -13.28 11.40
C LEU A 231 17.55 -13.66 12.73
N ARG A 232 18.23 -14.40 13.62
CA ARG A 232 17.68 -14.70 14.96
C ARG A 232 17.43 -13.45 15.79
N ASN A 233 18.18 -12.38 15.56
CA ASN A 233 18.06 -11.12 16.29
C ASN A 233 17.17 -10.09 15.59
N LEU A 234 16.72 -10.36 14.37
CA LEU A 234 15.91 -9.48 13.56
C LEU A 234 14.57 -9.08 14.24
N PRO A 235 13.83 -10.00 14.88
CA PRO A 235 12.59 -9.65 15.61
C PRO A 235 12.79 -8.62 16.73
N PHE A 236 13.94 -8.61 17.36
CA PHE A 236 14.28 -7.64 18.38
C PHE A 236 14.79 -6.33 17.77
N ALA A 237 15.60 -6.42 16.71
CA ALA A 237 16.11 -5.26 16.00
C ALA A 237 14.98 -4.40 15.41
N ARG A 238 13.97 -5.01 14.81
CA ARG A 238 12.83 -4.27 14.24
C ARG A 238 12.00 -3.50 15.29
N ARG A 239 12.15 -3.86 16.59
CA ARG A 239 11.58 -3.11 17.73
C ARG A 239 12.55 -2.11 18.33
N GLY A 240 13.72 -1.96 17.69
CA GLY A 240 14.73 -0.99 18.11
C GLY A 240 15.62 -1.47 19.26
N TYR A 241 15.75 -2.79 19.52
CA TYR A 241 16.64 -3.28 20.55
C TYR A 241 18.07 -2.83 20.33
N ILE A 242 18.67 -2.26 21.36
CA ILE A 242 20.07 -1.82 21.38
C ILE A 242 20.93 -2.98 21.86
N PHE A 243 21.70 -3.57 20.94
CA PHE A 243 22.50 -4.76 21.19
C PHE A 243 23.77 -4.42 21.99
N LYS A 244 24.06 -5.23 23.02
CA LYS A 244 25.34 -5.15 23.75
C LYS A 244 26.53 -5.59 22.91
N ASP A 245 26.30 -6.51 21.98
CA ASP A 245 27.30 -6.95 21.01
C ASP A 245 27.55 -5.84 19.97
N LYS A 246 28.79 -5.35 19.94
CA LYS A 246 29.17 -4.21 19.09
C LYS A 246 29.09 -4.53 17.60
N THR A 247 29.36 -5.77 17.19
CA THR A 247 29.30 -6.18 15.78
C THR A 247 27.87 -6.19 15.29
N LEU A 248 26.98 -6.79 16.06
CA LEU A 248 25.55 -6.85 15.73
C LEU A 248 24.91 -5.45 15.77
N GLN A 249 25.27 -4.63 16.75
CA GLN A 249 24.80 -3.25 16.80
C GLN A 249 25.29 -2.42 15.62
N ALA A 250 26.57 -2.55 15.24
CA ALA A 250 27.14 -1.85 14.10
C ALA A 250 26.49 -2.27 12.77
N PHE A 251 26.10 -3.54 12.66
CA PHE A 251 25.35 -4.05 11.53
C PHE A 251 23.97 -3.37 11.43
N TYR A 252 23.18 -3.42 12.51
CA TYR A 252 21.83 -2.84 12.48
C TYR A 252 21.85 -1.31 12.35
N ASN A 253 22.81 -0.62 12.89
CA ASN A 253 22.94 0.83 12.73
C ASN A 253 23.10 1.28 11.26
N LYS A 254 23.53 0.37 10.39
CA LYS A 254 23.66 0.65 8.94
C LYS A 254 22.36 0.42 8.17
N GLN A 255 21.34 -0.19 8.81
CA GLN A 255 20.09 -0.47 8.16
C GLN A 255 19.20 0.78 8.11
N ASP A 256 18.64 1.08 6.96
CA ASP A 256 17.79 2.27 6.77
C ASP A 256 16.51 2.23 7.61
N TRP A 257 16.03 1.04 7.90
CA TRP A 257 14.82 0.81 8.69
C TRP A 257 15.07 0.80 10.21
N TYR A 258 16.30 0.63 10.67
CA TYR A 258 16.57 0.46 12.10
C TYR A 258 16.44 1.78 12.86
N GLN A 259 15.56 1.78 13.87
CA GLN A 259 15.34 2.91 14.77
C GLN A 259 15.59 2.46 16.22
N PRO A 260 16.71 2.86 16.86
CA PRO A 260 16.99 2.50 18.26
C PRO A 260 15.88 2.95 19.21
N ASN A 261 15.48 2.04 20.11
CA ASN A 261 14.52 2.32 21.18
C ASN A 261 15.13 1.96 22.54
N PRO A 262 15.65 2.93 23.29
CA PRO A 262 16.27 2.66 24.59
C PRO A 262 15.32 2.07 25.65
N SER A 263 14.01 2.23 25.45
CA SER A 263 13.00 1.72 26.38
C SER A 263 12.55 0.29 26.06
N TYR A 264 13.00 -0.28 24.94
CA TYR A 264 12.59 -1.63 24.56
C TYR A 264 13.37 -2.69 25.32
N ILE A 265 12.65 -3.57 26.00
CA ILE A 265 13.18 -4.75 26.70
C ILE A 265 12.89 -6.00 25.85
N PRO A 266 13.93 -6.76 25.43
CA PRO A 266 13.72 -7.91 24.56
C PRO A 266 13.19 -9.11 25.36
N GLU A 267 11.96 -9.49 25.09
CA GLU A 267 11.31 -10.66 25.67
C GLU A 267 10.75 -11.53 24.56
N VAL A 268 11.10 -12.81 24.56
CA VAL A 268 10.68 -13.78 23.53
C VAL A 268 9.16 -13.99 23.57
N GLU A 269 8.57 -13.86 24.74
CA GLU A 269 7.14 -14.01 24.98
C GLU A 269 6.32 -13.01 24.18
N HIS A 270 6.83 -11.80 23.98
CA HIS A 270 6.19 -10.72 23.24
C HIS A 270 6.34 -10.83 21.71
N LEU A 271 7.09 -11.80 21.22
CA LEU A 271 7.23 -12.04 19.80
C LEU A 271 6.00 -12.73 19.22
N SER A 272 5.69 -12.43 17.96
CA SER A 272 4.65 -13.12 17.23
C SER A 272 5.00 -14.60 17.01
N GLN A 273 4.00 -15.43 16.67
CA GLN A 273 4.23 -16.84 16.40
C GLN A 273 5.22 -17.03 15.23
N LYS A 274 5.08 -16.24 14.15
CA LYS A 274 6.00 -16.29 13.00
C LYS A 274 7.44 -15.92 13.37
N GLU A 275 7.64 -14.94 14.23
CA GLU A 275 8.95 -14.55 14.73
C GLU A 275 9.59 -15.64 15.58
N LYS A 276 8.81 -16.31 16.42
CA LYS A 276 9.28 -17.47 17.21
C LYS A 276 9.66 -18.63 16.32
N GLU A 277 8.89 -18.91 15.28
CA GLU A 277 9.18 -19.92 14.27
C GLU A 277 10.46 -19.59 13.52
N LEU A 278 10.65 -18.33 13.08
CA LEU A 278 11.90 -17.89 12.46
C LEU A 278 13.10 -18.15 13.36
N ILE A 279 13.06 -17.71 14.62
CA ILE A 279 14.17 -17.92 15.56
C ILE A 279 14.47 -19.42 15.73
N ASN A 280 13.44 -20.24 15.81
CA ASN A 280 13.60 -21.70 16.01
C ASN A 280 14.15 -22.41 14.77
N SER A 281 13.77 -21.97 13.58
CA SER A 281 14.30 -22.54 12.32
C SER A 281 15.79 -22.25 12.08
N LEU A 282 16.32 -21.28 12.80
CA LEU A 282 17.73 -20.83 12.65
C LEU A 282 18.67 -21.35 13.77
N LYS A 283 18.17 -22.18 14.66
CA LYS A 283 18.99 -22.87 15.68
C LYS A 283 19.79 -23.98 15.05
#